data_e33cc5a0d732ce209231b4115d0a69b3
#
_entry.id   e33cc5a0d732ce209231b4115d0a69b3
#
_cell.length_a   1.000
_cell.length_b   1.000
_cell.length_c   1.000
_cell.angle_alpha   90.00
_cell.angle_beta   90.00
_cell.angle_gamma   90.00
#
_symmetry.space_group_name_H-M   'P 1'
#
loop_
_entity.id
_entity.type
_entity.pdbx_description
1 polymer ?
#
loop_
_entity_poly.entity_id
_entity_poly.type
_entity_poly.pdbx_seq_one_letter_code
_entity_poly.pdbx_strand_id
1 'polypeptide(L)' 'MYFQRLRDLREDKDLRQEDVAESLGISQTVYSRYERGFQTIPVVHLLKLADFYQVSIDYILGRTNTSKPYPAK' A
#
# COMPACT_ATOMS: atom_id res chain seq x y z
N MET A 1 -11.40 -5.54 4.12
CA MET A 1 -10.78 -4.70 5.17
C MET A 1 -10.26 -3.42 4.54
N TYR A 2 -10.56 -2.28 5.11
CA TYR A 2 -10.24 -0.99 4.52
C TYR A 2 -9.00 -0.36 5.20
N PHE A 3 -8.02 0.00 4.40
CA PHE A 3 -6.80 0.63 4.90
C PHE A 3 -6.68 2.04 4.31
N GLN A 4 -7.16 3.03 5.05
CA GLN A 4 -7.16 4.44 4.63
C GLN A 4 -5.77 4.93 4.22
N ARG A 5 -4.72 4.43 4.89
CA ARG A 5 -3.35 4.89 4.63
C ARG A 5 -2.83 4.56 3.24
N LEU A 6 -3.34 3.51 2.60
CA LEU A 6 -2.96 3.22 1.21
C LEU A 6 -3.33 4.37 0.30
N ARG A 7 -4.56 4.86 0.43
CA ARG A 7 -5.02 5.99 -0.36
C ARG A 7 -4.25 7.27 0.01
N ASP A 8 -4.05 7.50 1.31
CA ASP A 8 -3.33 8.68 1.78
C ASP A 8 -1.91 8.71 1.24
N LEU A 9 -1.19 7.59 1.29
CA LEU A 9 0.16 7.48 0.76
C LEU A 9 0.20 7.76 -0.74
N ARG A 10 -0.76 7.20 -1.48
CA ARG A 10 -0.83 7.39 -2.92
C ARG A 10 -1.08 8.87 -3.26
N GLU A 11 -2.06 9.48 -2.60
CA GLU A 11 -2.42 10.87 -2.84
C GLU A 11 -1.31 11.84 -2.44
N ASP A 12 -0.59 11.55 -1.36
CA ASP A 12 0.53 12.37 -0.92
C ASP A 12 1.65 12.44 -1.97
N LYS A 13 1.76 11.42 -2.81
CA LYS A 13 2.77 11.38 -3.88
C LYS A 13 2.19 11.75 -5.25
N ASP A 14 0.95 12.23 -5.29
CA ASP A 14 0.27 12.60 -6.53
C ASP A 14 0.23 11.45 -7.54
N LEU A 15 0.08 10.21 -7.06
CA LEU A 15 0.02 9.03 -7.92
C LEU A 15 -1.43 8.64 -8.19
N ARG A 16 -1.65 8.05 -9.38
CA ARG A 16 -2.92 7.47 -9.73
C ARG A 16 -2.94 6.00 -9.30
N GLN A 17 -4.14 5.42 -9.18
CA GLN A 17 -4.27 4.01 -8.85
C GLN A 17 -3.54 3.12 -9.87
N GLU A 18 -3.59 3.47 -11.16
CA GLU A 18 -2.90 2.70 -12.20
C GLU A 18 -1.39 2.72 -12.03
N ASP A 19 -0.82 3.81 -11.52
CA ASP A 19 0.63 3.90 -11.30
C ASP A 19 1.07 2.90 -10.23
N VAL A 20 0.32 2.82 -9.14
CA VAL A 20 0.62 1.89 -8.05
C VAL A 20 0.35 0.45 -8.48
N ALA A 21 -0.73 0.21 -9.22
CA ALA A 21 -1.03 -1.13 -9.74
C ALA A 21 0.11 -1.64 -10.62
N GLU A 22 0.63 -0.79 -11.48
CA GLU A 22 1.76 -1.13 -12.34
C GLU A 22 2.98 -1.54 -11.52
N SER A 23 3.28 -0.81 -10.45
CA SER A 23 4.41 -1.13 -9.57
C SER A 23 4.27 -2.50 -8.90
N LEU A 24 3.03 -2.97 -8.71
CA LEU A 24 2.74 -4.28 -8.14
C LEU A 24 2.60 -5.38 -9.19
N GLY A 25 2.56 -5.02 -10.48
CA GLY A 25 2.32 -5.99 -11.54
C GLY A 25 0.90 -6.52 -11.59
N ILE A 26 -0.09 -5.72 -11.17
CA ILE A 26 -1.50 -6.09 -11.16
C ILE A 26 -2.32 -5.06 -11.92
N SER A 27 -3.59 -5.39 -12.20
CA SER A 27 -4.49 -4.46 -12.88
C SER A 27 -4.95 -3.35 -11.93
N GLN A 28 -5.33 -2.21 -12.50
CA GLN A 28 -5.91 -1.12 -11.74
C GLN A 28 -7.19 -1.56 -11.01
N THR A 29 -7.99 -2.41 -11.64
CA THR A 29 -9.23 -2.91 -11.03
C THR A 29 -8.95 -3.65 -9.74
N VAL A 30 -7.94 -4.54 -9.73
CA VAL A 30 -7.56 -5.28 -8.53
C VAL A 30 -7.02 -4.33 -7.47
N TYR A 31 -6.13 -3.42 -7.85
CA TYR A 31 -5.59 -2.45 -6.88
C TYR A 31 -6.70 -1.58 -6.27
N SER A 32 -7.65 -1.14 -7.08
CA SER A 32 -8.79 -0.36 -6.61
C SER A 32 -9.57 -1.12 -5.53
N ARG A 33 -9.73 -2.43 -5.69
CA ARG A 33 -10.40 -3.27 -4.67
C ARG A 33 -9.60 -3.33 -3.37
N TYR A 34 -8.28 -3.36 -3.45
CA TYR A 34 -7.41 -3.30 -2.26
C TYR A 34 -7.64 -2.00 -1.51
N GLU A 35 -7.58 -0.88 -2.22
CA GLU A 35 -7.69 0.44 -1.61
C GLU A 35 -9.07 0.68 -1.02
N ARG A 36 -10.12 0.12 -1.64
CA ARG A 36 -11.50 0.25 -1.18
C ARG A 36 -11.89 -0.79 -0.12
N GLY A 37 -11.01 -1.72 0.19
CA GLY A 37 -11.29 -2.74 1.20
C GLY A 37 -12.17 -3.89 0.74
N PHE A 38 -12.36 -4.05 -0.57
CA PHE A 38 -13.21 -5.11 -1.12
C PHE A 38 -12.47 -6.42 -1.34
N GLN A 39 -11.16 -6.41 -1.24
CA GLN A 39 -10.34 -7.58 -1.46
C GLN A 39 -9.15 -7.57 -0.51
N THR A 40 -8.85 -8.73 0.07
CA THR A 40 -7.68 -8.89 0.96
C THR A 40 -6.40 -8.70 0.16
N ILE A 41 -5.45 -7.96 0.74
CA ILE A 41 -4.15 -7.73 0.11
C ILE A 41 -3.21 -8.87 0.49
N PRO A 42 -2.68 -9.63 -0.48
CA PRO A 42 -1.68 -10.65 -0.17
C PRO A 42 -0.44 -10.05 0.49
N VAL A 43 0.20 -10.83 1.36
CA VAL A 43 1.40 -10.37 2.08
C VAL A 43 2.49 -9.90 1.11
N VAL A 44 2.65 -10.60 -0.01
CA VAL A 44 3.67 -10.22 -1.01
C VAL A 44 3.41 -8.81 -1.56
N HIS A 45 2.15 -8.43 -1.74
CA HIS A 45 1.80 -7.10 -2.21
C HIS A 45 1.96 -6.06 -1.10
N LEU A 46 1.68 -6.41 0.15
CA LEU A 46 1.93 -5.52 1.29
C LEU A 46 3.43 -5.20 1.40
N LEU A 47 4.28 -6.21 1.22
CA LEU A 47 5.74 -6.01 1.25
C LEU A 47 6.18 -5.07 0.14
N LYS A 48 5.66 -5.26 -1.07
CA LYS A 48 5.98 -4.38 -2.21
C LYS A 48 5.50 -2.95 -1.98
N LEU A 49 4.31 -2.78 -1.41
CA LEU A 49 3.78 -1.45 -1.10
C LEU A 49 4.62 -0.76 -0.03
N ALA A 50 5.02 -1.49 1.00
CA ALA A 50 5.87 -0.93 2.05
C ALA A 50 7.20 -0.46 1.47
N ASP A 51 7.82 -1.24 0.59
CA ASP A 51 9.05 -0.87 -0.09
C ASP A 51 8.84 0.32 -1.02
N PHE A 52 7.76 0.29 -1.77
CA PHE A 52 7.43 1.35 -2.73
C PHE A 52 7.29 2.71 -2.04
N TYR A 53 6.58 2.74 -0.91
CA TYR A 53 6.36 3.97 -0.16
C TYR A 53 7.42 4.24 0.91
N GLN A 54 8.36 3.32 1.12
CA GLN A 54 9.39 3.42 2.16
C GLN A 54 8.76 3.62 3.54
N VAL A 55 7.80 2.77 3.87
CA VAL A 55 7.12 2.75 5.17
C VAL A 55 7.06 1.32 5.67
N SER A 56 6.71 1.13 6.95
CA SER A 56 6.49 -0.21 7.49
C SER A 56 5.11 -0.75 7.09
N ILE A 57 4.97 -2.06 7.05
CA ILE A 57 3.66 -2.70 6.85
C ILE A 57 2.71 -2.30 7.97
N ASP A 58 3.19 -2.24 9.20
CA ASP A 58 2.35 -1.83 10.35
C ASP A 58 1.78 -0.43 10.17
N TYR A 59 2.54 0.47 9.55
CA TYR A 59 2.04 1.80 9.24
C TYR A 59 0.89 1.73 8.22
N ILE A 60 1.05 0.94 7.17
CA ILE A 60 0.00 0.75 6.15
C ILE A 60 -1.27 0.20 6.80
N LEU A 61 -1.11 -0.77 7.71
CA LEU A 61 -2.24 -1.42 8.37
C LEU A 61 -2.85 -0.58 9.49
N GLY A 62 -2.26 0.56 9.82
CA GLY A 62 -2.77 1.43 10.87
C GLY A 62 -2.44 0.96 12.28
N ARG A 63 -1.47 0.06 12.44
CA ARG A 63 -1.08 -0.47 13.75
C ARG A 63 -0.08 0.43 14.48
N THR A 64 0.52 1.37 13.77
CA THR A 64 1.47 2.33 14.34
C THR A 64 1.34 3.65 13.58
N ASN A 65 1.70 4.75 14.23
CA ASN A 65 1.77 6.07 13.60
C ASN A 65 3.19 6.37 13.09
N THR A 66 4.14 5.47 13.33
CA THR A 66 5.51 5.63 12.86
C THR A 66 5.62 5.06 11.46
N SER A 67 5.92 5.93 10.47
CA SER A 67 6.03 5.51 9.07
C SER A 67 7.37 4.86 8.74
N LYS A 68 8.37 5.03 9.60
CA LYS A 68 9.73 4.56 9.34
C LYS A 68 9.77 3.07 9.01
N PRO A 69 10.44 2.67 7.91
CA PRO A 69 10.56 1.26 7.57
C PRO A 69 11.36 0.49 8.62
N TYR A 70 11.11 -0.81 8.70
CA TYR A 70 11.92 -1.66 9.55
C TYR A 70 13.34 -1.75 9.01
N PRO A 71 14.36 -1.88 9.89
CA PRO A 71 15.73 -2.03 9.44
C PRO A 71 15.89 -3.27 8.57
N ALA A 72 16.74 -3.19 7.54
CA ALA A 72 17.12 -4.36 6.76
C ALA A 72 17.92 -5.33 7.64
N LYS A 73 17.68 -6.60 7.42
CA LYS A 73 18.40 -7.65 8.15
C LYS A 73 19.72 -7.97 7.48
#